data_6d68ee07e4ca4fef065dd62fa5aa72e9
#
_entry.id   6d68ee07e4ca4fef065dd62fa5aa72e9
#
_cell.length_a   1.000
_cell.length_b   1.000
_cell.length_c   1.000
_cell.angle_alpha   90.00
_cell.angle_beta   90.00
_cell.angle_gamma   90.00
#
_symmetry.space_group_name_H-M   'P 1'
#
loop_
_entity.id
_entity.type
_entity.pdbx_description
1 polymer ?
#
loop_
_entity_poly.entity_id
_entity_poly.type
_entity_poly.pdbx_seq_one_letter_code
_entity_poly.pdbx_strand_id
1 'polypeptide(L)'
;MLIGGTDVRQADPEALWAQMGLVPQQPFLFAGTVASNLRLGREEATDDELWKALEVAQAKDFVSAMDGGLEATIAQGGTNVSGGQRQRLAIARALVRRPDILIFDDSFSALDVSTDARLREAMGPATAGITKVIVAQRVSTITEADQILVLDGGHLVGSGTHTELLATCPVYREIVTSQLGAEAAA
;
A
#
# COMPACT_ATOMS: atom_id res chain seq x y z
N MET A 1 3.81 -17.90 13.52
CA MET A 1 3.19 -16.57 13.35
C MET A 1 1.75 -16.67 13.83
N LEU A 2 1.29 -15.67 14.58
CA LEU A 2 -0.08 -15.63 15.08
C LEU A 2 -0.81 -14.44 14.45
N ILE A 3 -2.07 -14.63 14.05
CA ILE A 3 -2.98 -13.57 13.60
C ILE A 3 -4.26 -13.70 14.44
N GLY A 4 -4.65 -12.63 15.15
CA GLY A 4 -5.79 -12.68 16.07
C GLY A 4 -5.66 -13.77 17.15
N GLY A 5 -4.43 -14.12 17.56
CA GLY A 5 -4.14 -15.19 18.53
C GLY A 5 -4.11 -16.59 17.94
N THR A 6 -4.47 -16.78 16.67
CA THR A 6 -4.48 -18.09 15.99
C THR A 6 -3.20 -18.31 15.18
N ASP A 7 -2.57 -19.47 15.30
CA ASP A 7 -1.42 -19.85 14.45
C ASP A 7 -1.88 -19.97 12.99
N VAL A 8 -1.22 -19.24 12.09
CA VAL A 8 -1.58 -19.23 10.65
C VAL A 8 -1.58 -20.62 10.01
N ARG A 9 -0.87 -21.58 10.57
CA ARG A 9 -0.85 -22.98 10.11
C ARG A 9 -2.13 -23.76 10.47
N GLN A 10 -2.92 -23.23 11.40
CA GLN A 10 -4.17 -23.82 11.89
C GLN A 10 -5.40 -23.04 11.42
N ALA A 11 -5.19 -21.86 10.84
CA ALA A 11 -6.26 -21.04 10.30
C ALA A 11 -6.74 -21.58 8.95
N ASP A 12 -8.03 -21.43 8.68
CA ASP A 12 -8.56 -21.61 7.34
C ASP A 12 -7.97 -20.55 6.40
N PRO A 13 -7.31 -20.94 5.30
CA PRO A 13 -6.67 -19.99 4.39
C PRO A 13 -7.64 -18.95 3.82
N GLU A 14 -8.86 -19.34 3.47
CA GLU A 14 -9.86 -18.43 2.89
C GLU A 14 -10.30 -17.39 3.92
N ALA A 15 -10.56 -17.79 5.17
CA ALA A 15 -10.88 -16.88 6.26
C ALA A 15 -9.72 -15.93 6.58
N LEU A 16 -8.47 -16.41 6.48
CA LEU A 16 -7.29 -15.59 6.68
C LEU A 16 -7.14 -14.55 5.55
N TRP A 17 -7.26 -14.97 4.30
CA TRP A 17 -7.17 -14.07 3.14
C TRP A 17 -8.30 -13.06 3.10
N ALA A 18 -9.49 -13.41 3.60
CA ALA A 18 -10.60 -12.47 3.70
C ALA A 18 -10.27 -11.24 4.57
N GLN A 19 -9.43 -11.41 5.59
CA GLN A 19 -8.98 -10.34 6.50
C GLN A 19 -7.83 -9.50 5.92
N MET A 20 -7.22 -9.88 4.79
CA MET A 20 -6.05 -9.23 4.23
C MET A 20 -6.36 -8.45 2.98
N GLY A 21 -5.79 -7.26 2.86
CA GLY A 21 -5.68 -6.50 1.62
C GLY A 21 -4.22 -6.44 1.18
N LEU A 22 -3.93 -6.85 -0.03
CA LEU A 22 -2.59 -6.82 -0.60
C LEU A 22 -2.51 -5.79 -1.72
N VAL A 23 -1.51 -4.93 -1.65
CA VAL A 23 -1.09 -4.03 -2.73
C VAL A 23 0.28 -4.51 -3.21
N PRO A 24 0.37 -5.20 -4.35
CA PRO A 24 1.63 -5.75 -4.85
C PRO A 24 2.52 -4.65 -5.44
N GLN A 25 3.81 -4.94 -5.52
CA GLN A 25 4.81 -4.07 -6.15
C GLN A 25 4.45 -3.73 -7.61
N GLN A 26 3.97 -4.72 -8.36
CA GLN A 26 3.49 -4.53 -9.73
C GLN A 26 1.97 -4.71 -9.77
N PRO A 27 1.20 -3.61 -9.74
CA PRO A 27 -0.24 -3.68 -9.73
C PRO A 27 -0.77 -4.16 -11.08
N PHE A 28 -1.73 -5.07 -11.04
CA PHE A 28 -2.43 -5.56 -12.22
C PHE A 28 -3.90 -5.13 -12.18
N LEU A 29 -4.37 -4.59 -13.30
CA LEU A 29 -5.77 -4.26 -13.52
C LEU A 29 -6.34 -5.17 -14.61
N PHE A 30 -7.57 -5.60 -14.40
CA PHE A 30 -8.28 -6.43 -15.38
C PHE A 30 -9.03 -5.58 -16.39
N ALA A 31 -9.23 -6.12 -17.59
CA ALA A 31 -10.10 -5.49 -18.57
C ALA A 31 -11.52 -5.35 -18.00
N GLY A 32 -12.10 -4.18 -18.18
CA GLY A 32 -13.42 -3.82 -17.61
C GLY A 32 -13.52 -2.34 -17.32
N THR A 33 -14.13 -1.97 -16.20
CA THR A 33 -14.25 -0.59 -15.77
C THR A 33 -13.43 -0.31 -14.51
N VAL A 34 -13.27 0.95 -14.12
CA VAL A 34 -12.71 1.32 -12.82
C VAL A 34 -13.52 0.64 -11.71
N ALA A 35 -14.86 0.76 -11.74
CA ALA A 35 -15.74 0.15 -10.75
C ALA A 35 -15.56 -1.38 -10.67
N SER A 36 -15.53 -2.08 -11.79
CA SER A 36 -15.35 -3.54 -11.81
C SER A 36 -14.01 -3.96 -11.20
N ASN A 37 -12.93 -3.20 -11.43
CA ASN A 37 -11.63 -3.45 -10.84
C ASN A 37 -11.63 -3.22 -9.31
N LEU A 38 -12.30 -2.19 -8.82
CA LEU A 38 -12.39 -1.90 -7.39
C LEU A 38 -13.27 -2.94 -6.67
N ARG A 39 -14.36 -3.38 -7.29
CA ARG A 39 -15.26 -4.41 -6.75
C ARG A 39 -14.64 -5.79 -6.64
N LEU A 40 -13.49 -6.06 -7.27
CA LEU A 40 -12.68 -7.24 -6.95
C LEU A 40 -12.21 -7.27 -5.48
N GLY A 41 -12.14 -6.11 -4.83
CA GLY A 41 -11.89 -6.03 -3.39
C GLY A 41 -13.09 -6.48 -2.57
N ARG A 42 -14.31 -6.03 -2.94
CA ARG A 42 -15.58 -6.38 -2.33
C ARG A 42 -16.71 -6.14 -3.34
N GLU A 43 -17.38 -7.21 -3.75
CA GLU A 43 -18.37 -7.21 -4.83
C GLU A 43 -19.55 -6.27 -4.56
N GLU A 44 -20.05 -6.26 -3.32
CA GLU A 44 -21.21 -5.47 -2.90
C GLU A 44 -20.88 -4.00 -2.59
N ALA A 45 -19.64 -3.53 -2.87
CA ALA A 45 -19.27 -2.16 -2.60
C ALA A 45 -20.12 -1.17 -3.41
N THR A 46 -20.73 -0.22 -2.72
CA THR A 46 -21.51 0.86 -3.35
C THR A 46 -20.59 1.85 -4.05
N ASP A 47 -21.13 2.61 -5.00
CA ASP A 47 -20.36 3.65 -5.69
C ASP A 47 -19.78 4.69 -4.73
N ASP A 48 -20.51 5.06 -3.67
CA ASP A 48 -20.02 5.99 -2.65
C ASP A 48 -18.79 5.42 -1.92
N GLU A 49 -18.75 4.12 -1.66
CA GLU A 49 -17.61 3.45 -1.04
C GLU A 49 -16.42 3.38 -1.99
N LEU A 50 -16.66 3.16 -3.29
CA LEU A 50 -15.63 3.21 -4.31
C LEU A 50 -15.03 4.62 -4.40
N TRP A 51 -15.84 5.67 -4.44
CA TRP A 51 -15.37 7.05 -4.47
C TRP A 51 -14.58 7.42 -3.21
N LYS A 52 -15.00 6.98 -2.03
CA LYS A 52 -14.24 7.18 -0.79
C LYS A 52 -12.87 6.51 -0.84
N ALA A 53 -12.81 5.27 -1.32
CA ALA A 53 -11.54 4.57 -1.47
C ALA A 53 -10.62 5.23 -2.50
N LEU A 54 -11.18 5.74 -3.62
CA LEU A 54 -10.43 6.50 -4.62
C LEU A 54 -9.90 7.82 -4.03
N GLU A 55 -10.67 8.49 -3.19
CA GLU A 55 -10.24 9.73 -2.53
C GLU A 55 -9.05 9.48 -1.61
N VAL A 56 -9.12 8.47 -0.74
CA VAL A 56 -8.01 8.05 0.13
C VAL A 56 -6.79 7.65 -0.70
N ALA A 57 -6.99 6.90 -1.78
CA ALA A 57 -5.91 6.48 -2.69
C ALA A 57 -5.37 7.60 -3.59
N GLN A 58 -5.82 8.85 -3.42
CA GLN A 58 -5.46 10.00 -4.27
C GLN A 58 -5.75 9.76 -5.77
N ALA A 59 -6.82 8.99 -6.04
CA ALA A 59 -7.21 8.59 -7.39
C ALA A 59 -8.48 9.28 -7.89
N LYS A 60 -9.23 9.95 -7.01
CA LYS A 60 -10.53 10.56 -7.31
C LYS A 60 -10.46 11.55 -8.47
N ASP A 61 -9.47 12.44 -8.46
CA ASP A 61 -9.38 13.51 -9.45
C ASP A 61 -9.19 12.96 -10.87
N PHE A 62 -8.22 12.03 -11.05
CA PHE A 62 -8.00 11.50 -12.38
C PHE A 62 -9.13 10.57 -12.85
N VAL A 63 -9.76 9.81 -11.94
CA VAL A 63 -10.92 8.97 -12.30
C VAL A 63 -12.11 9.84 -12.67
N SER A 64 -12.37 10.94 -11.95
CA SER A 64 -13.44 11.89 -12.29
C SER A 64 -13.22 12.58 -13.63
N ALA A 65 -11.96 12.74 -14.05
CA ALA A 65 -11.60 13.32 -15.34
C ALA A 65 -11.64 12.31 -16.49
N MET A 66 -11.73 11.00 -16.21
CA MET A 66 -11.92 9.99 -17.26
C MET A 66 -13.36 10.02 -17.78
N ASP A 67 -13.51 9.80 -19.08
CA ASP A 67 -14.84 9.64 -19.68
C ASP A 67 -15.56 8.43 -19.07
N GLY A 68 -16.72 8.67 -18.44
CA GLY A 68 -17.48 7.67 -17.70
C GLY A 68 -17.11 7.52 -16.22
N GLY A 69 -16.06 8.19 -15.69
CA GLY A 69 -15.71 8.13 -14.27
C GLY A 69 -15.50 6.71 -13.75
N LEU A 70 -16.36 6.20 -12.85
CA LEU A 70 -16.31 4.81 -12.39
C LEU A 70 -16.52 3.78 -13.51
N GLU A 71 -17.29 4.12 -14.54
CA GLU A 71 -17.52 3.25 -15.71
C GLU A 71 -16.46 3.45 -16.81
N ALA A 72 -15.45 4.28 -16.58
CA ALA A 72 -14.36 4.46 -17.51
C ALA A 72 -13.62 3.13 -17.76
N THR A 73 -13.34 2.86 -19.03
CA THR A 73 -12.74 1.60 -19.46
C THR A 73 -11.29 1.47 -19.01
N ILE A 74 -10.97 0.33 -18.45
CA ILE A 74 -9.60 -0.12 -18.13
C ILE A 74 -9.23 -1.26 -19.10
N ALA A 75 -8.14 -1.08 -19.81
CA ALA A 75 -7.59 -2.13 -20.68
C ALA A 75 -6.89 -3.22 -19.83
N GLN A 76 -6.74 -4.42 -20.39
CA GLN A 76 -6.03 -5.52 -19.73
C GLN A 76 -4.61 -5.09 -19.29
N GLY A 77 -4.28 -5.34 -18.02
CA GLY A 77 -3.01 -4.90 -17.42
C GLY A 77 -2.97 -3.40 -17.10
N GLY A 78 -4.05 -2.64 -17.34
CA GLY A 78 -4.10 -1.20 -17.14
C GLY A 78 -3.18 -0.43 -18.09
N THR A 79 -3.04 -0.88 -19.34
CA THR A 79 -2.11 -0.28 -20.32
C THR A 79 -2.52 1.12 -20.76
N ASN A 80 -3.78 1.50 -20.56
CA ASN A 80 -4.32 2.82 -20.87
C ASN A 80 -4.25 3.82 -19.69
N VAL A 81 -3.65 3.45 -18.58
CA VAL A 81 -3.39 4.33 -17.45
C VAL A 81 -1.90 4.33 -17.07
N SER A 82 -1.41 5.41 -16.44
CA SER A 82 -0.01 5.49 -16.02
C SER A 82 0.33 4.49 -14.90
N GLY A 83 1.64 4.23 -14.66
CA GLY A 83 2.09 3.37 -13.56
C GLY A 83 1.57 3.82 -12.20
N GLY A 84 1.69 5.12 -11.89
CA GLY A 84 1.18 5.70 -10.67
C GLY A 84 -0.34 5.67 -10.55
N GLN A 85 -1.08 5.80 -11.66
CA GLN A 85 -2.54 5.63 -11.68
C GLN A 85 -2.93 4.18 -11.41
N ARG A 86 -2.24 3.20 -12.04
CA ARG A 86 -2.46 1.77 -11.73
C ARG A 86 -2.23 1.47 -10.26
N GLN A 87 -1.14 1.99 -9.70
CA GLN A 87 -0.80 1.78 -8.28
C GLN A 87 -1.90 2.33 -7.38
N ARG A 88 -2.38 3.55 -7.62
CA ARG A 88 -3.46 4.17 -6.83
C ARG A 88 -4.78 3.42 -6.96
N LEU A 89 -5.12 2.89 -8.14
CA LEU A 89 -6.30 2.03 -8.30
C LEU A 89 -6.16 0.69 -7.54
N ALA A 90 -4.96 0.10 -7.52
CA ALA A 90 -4.71 -1.11 -6.73
C ALA A 90 -4.81 -0.84 -5.21
N ILE A 91 -4.33 0.32 -4.74
CA ILE A 91 -4.50 0.76 -3.35
C ILE A 91 -5.99 0.96 -3.03
N ALA A 92 -6.74 1.66 -3.89
CA ALA A 92 -8.19 1.85 -3.72
C ALA A 92 -8.91 0.50 -3.63
N ARG A 93 -8.58 -0.47 -4.50
CA ARG A 93 -9.13 -1.83 -4.46
C ARG A 93 -8.88 -2.53 -3.13
N ALA A 94 -7.66 -2.42 -2.58
CA ALA A 94 -7.31 -2.99 -1.28
C ALA A 94 -8.10 -2.33 -0.14
N LEU A 95 -8.33 -1.01 -0.21
CA LEU A 95 -9.14 -0.26 0.77
C LEU A 95 -10.63 -0.63 0.71
N VAL A 96 -11.19 -0.82 -0.51
CA VAL A 96 -12.59 -1.26 -0.70
C VAL A 96 -12.88 -2.59 0.00
N ARG A 97 -11.88 -3.45 0.10
CA ARG A 97 -11.99 -4.75 0.80
C ARG A 97 -12.27 -4.60 2.29
N ARG A 98 -11.93 -3.45 2.93
CA ARG A 98 -12.01 -3.22 4.38
C ARG A 98 -11.30 -4.29 5.21
N PRO A 99 -10.03 -4.52 4.95
CA PRO A 99 -9.28 -5.59 5.61
C PRO A 99 -8.90 -5.20 7.05
N ASP A 100 -8.61 -6.19 7.89
CA ASP A 100 -7.98 -5.99 9.20
C ASP A 100 -6.45 -5.81 9.09
N ILE A 101 -5.87 -6.32 8.00
CA ILE A 101 -4.45 -6.26 7.70
C ILE A 101 -4.25 -5.74 6.28
N LEU A 102 -3.50 -4.64 6.11
CA LEU A 102 -3.08 -4.11 4.83
C LEU A 102 -1.59 -4.40 4.61
N ILE A 103 -1.27 -5.06 3.50
CA ILE A 103 0.11 -5.38 3.11
C ILE A 103 0.46 -4.55 1.89
N PHE A 104 1.53 -3.76 1.98
CA PHE A 104 2.10 -2.97 0.90
C PHE A 104 3.47 -3.55 0.54
N ASP A 105 3.57 -4.15 -0.64
CA ASP A 105 4.83 -4.69 -1.14
C ASP A 105 5.47 -3.68 -2.10
N ASP A 106 6.39 -2.86 -1.57
CA ASP A 106 7.08 -1.77 -2.27
C ASP A 106 6.17 -0.88 -3.14
N SER A 107 4.93 -0.69 -2.64
CA SER A 107 3.84 -0.11 -3.43
C SER A 107 3.93 1.40 -3.59
N PHE A 108 4.79 2.07 -2.85
CA PHE A 108 4.94 3.54 -2.88
C PHE A 108 6.04 4.00 -3.83
N SER A 109 6.93 3.11 -4.26
CA SER A 109 8.08 3.44 -5.13
C SER A 109 7.68 3.98 -6.51
N ALA A 110 6.51 3.58 -7.02
CA ALA A 110 5.96 4.02 -8.31
C ALA A 110 5.28 5.40 -8.26
N LEU A 111 5.16 6.00 -7.08
CA LEU A 111 4.53 7.29 -6.87
C LEU A 111 5.58 8.41 -6.80
N ASP A 112 5.22 9.59 -7.28
CA ASP A 112 5.99 10.79 -7.01
C ASP A 112 5.89 11.20 -5.53
N VAL A 113 6.91 11.93 -5.05
CA VAL A 113 7.05 12.27 -3.63
C VAL A 113 5.82 13.00 -3.08
N SER A 114 5.23 13.90 -3.86
CA SER A 114 4.08 14.69 -3.43
C SER A 114 2.80 13.86 -3.32
N THR A 115 2.59 12.94 -4.25
CA THR A 115 1.46 11.99 -4.22
C THR A 115 1.62 10.97 -3.10
N ASP A 116 2.83 10.45 -2.87
CA ASP A 116 3.13 9.54 -1.76
C ASP A 116 2.82 10.19 -0.40
N ALA A 117 3.27 11.43 -0.18
CA ALA A 117 3.03 12.14 1.07
C ALA A 117 1.52 12.34 1.33
N ARG A 118 0.76 12.84 0.32
CA ARG A 118 -0.70 13.02 0.43
C ARG A 118 -1.45 11.71 0.65
N LEU A 119 -1.02 10.64 -0.02
CA LEU A 119 -1.61 9.32 0.14
C LEU A 119 -1.43 8.82 1.58
N ARG A 120 -0.22 8.92 2.15
CA ARG A 120 0.04 8.50 3.53
C ARG A 120 -0.75 9.32 4.54
N GLU A 121 -0.84 10.62 4.35
CA GLU A 121 -1.67 11.50 5.18
C GLU A 121 -3.16 11.10 5.13
N ALA A 122 -3.71 10.86 3.93
CA ALA A 122 -5.10 10.44 3.76
C ALA A 122 -5.38 9.03 4.31
N MET A 123 -4.39 8.13 4.20
CA MET A 123 -4.50 6.77 4.73
C MET A 123 -4.53 6.72 6.25
N GLY A 124 -3.84 7.63 6.95
CA GLY A 124 -3.76 7.62 8.42
C GLY A 124 -5.13 7.44 9.07
N PRO A 125 -6.05 8.39 8.94
CA PRO A 125 -7.39 8.28 9.53
C PRO A 125 -8.26 7.19 8.88
N ALA A 126 -8.11 6.95 7.57
CA ALA A 126 -8.92 5.96 6.84
C ALA A 126 -8.59 4.51 7.21
N THR A 127 -7.39 4.27 7.73
CA THR A 127 -6.91 2.94 8.15
C THR A 127 -6.62 2.87 9.65
N ALA A 128 -7.28 3.72 10.45
CA ALA A 128 -7.16 3.67 11.91
C ALA A 128 -7.60 2.30 12.44
N GLY A 129 -6.78 1.67 13.28
CA GLY A 129 -7.03 0.35 13.83
C GLY A 129 -6.71 -0.82 12.88
N ILE A 130 -6.30 -0.57 11.64
CA ILE A 130 -5.85 -1.60 10.70
C ILE A 130 -4.35 -1.84 10.89
N THR A 131 -3.94 -3.09 10.97
CA THR A 131 -2.52 -3.45 10.97
C THR A 131 -1.95 -3.24 9.57
N LYS A 132 -0.89 -2.42 9.45
CA LYS A 132 -0.19 -2.18 8.18
C LYS A 132 1.17 -2.88 8.19
N VAL A 133 1.42 -3.69 7.19
CA VAL A 133 2.73 -4.30 6.92
C VAL A 133 3.27 -3.65 5.64
N ILE A 134 4.38 -2.94 5.74
CA ILE A 134 4.93 -2.17 4.63
C ILE A 134 6.34 -2.69 4.33
N VAL A 135 6.52 -3.24 3.15
CA VAL A 135 7.85 -3.47 2.57
C VAL A 135 8.22 -2.19 1.83
N ALA A 136 9.31 -1.57 2.21
CA ALA A 136 9.73 -0.29 1.63
C ALA A 136 11.22 -0.28 1.30
N GLN A 137 11.54 0.35 0.18
CA GLN A 137 12.91 0.67 -0.20
C GLN A 137 13.30 2.08 0.29
N ARG A 138 12.32 2.98 0.50
CA ARG A 138 12.57 4.34 0.98
C ARG A 138 12.35 4.41 2.48
N VAL A 139 13.36 4.89 3.21
CA VAL A 139 13.27 5.08 4.67
C VAL A 139 12.16 6.07 5.02
N SER A 140 11.97 7.12 4.24
CA SER A 140 10.91 8.12 4.47
C SER A 140 9.50 7.52 4.54
N THR A 141 9.28 6.36 3.94
CA THR A 141 7.99 5.65 3.97
C THR A 141 7.69 5.01 5.32
N ILE A 142 8.73 4.68 6.11
CA ILE A 142 8.61 3.85 7.33
C ILE A 142 9.06 4.57 8.61
N THR A 143 9.47 5.83 8.53
CA THR A 143 9.97 6.57 9.71
C THR A 143 8.97 6.66 10.87
N GLU A 144 7.67 6.66 10.55
CA GLU A 144 6.58 6.74 11.53
C GLU A 144 5.98 5.36 11.91
N ALA A 145 6.60 4.27 11.45
CA ALA A 145 6.13 2.93 11.79
C ALA A 145 6.35 2.63 13.28
N ASP A 146 5.38 1.98 13.90
CA ASP A 146 5.48 1.54 15.31
C ASP A 146 6.62 0.54 15.52
N GLN A 147 6.93 -0.24 14.49
CA GLN A 147 8.02 -1.20 14.48
C GLN A 147 8.62 -1.34 13.08
N ILE A 148 9.93 -1.30 12.97
CA ILE A 148 10.69 -1.55 11.76
C ILE A 148 11.51 -2.83 11.96
N LEU A 149 11.45 -3.73 11.00
CA LEU A 149 12.28 -4.94 10.94
C LEU A 149 13.34 -4.74 9.85
N VAL A 150 14.62 -4.83 10.23
CA VAL A 150 15.74 -4.70 9.30
C VAL A 150 16.25 -6.09 8.95
N LEU A 151 16.22 -6.41 7.66
CA LEU A 151 16.68 -7.70 7.13
C LEU A 151 17.96 -7.52 6.33
N ASP A 152 18.95 -8.38 6.58
CA ASP A 152 20.19 -8.44 5.81
C ASP A 152 20.60 -9.89 5.59
N GLY A 153 20.90 -10.26 4.35
CA GLY A 153 21.26 -11.64 3.98
C GLY A 153 20.22 -12.69 4.41
N GLY A 154 18.92 -12.32 4.48
CA GLY A 154 17.85 -13.21 4.94
C GLY A 154 17.72 -13.33 6.46
N HIS A 155 18.51 -12.58 7.23
CA HIS A 155 18.49 -12.57 8.70
C HIS A 155 17.90 -11.27 9.24
N LEU A 156 17.17 -11.36 10.36
CA LEU A 156 16.72 -10.19 11.11
C LEU A 156 17.92 -9.60 11.89
N VAL A 157 18.39 -8.43 11.47
CA VAL A 157 19.56 -7.76 12.07
C VAL A 157 19.21 -6.55 12.94
N GLY A 158 17.95 -6.10 12.91
CA GLY A 158 17.45 -5.02 13.75
C GLY A 158 15.93 -5.04 13.85
N SER A 159 15.42 -4.64 15.02
CA SER A 159 13.98 -4.50 15.29
C SER A 159 13.78 -3.35 16.29
N GLY A 160 12.90 -2.41 15.96
CA GLY A 160 12.59 -1.24 16.80
C GLY A 160 11.98 -0.11 16.01
N THR A 161 11.84 1.05 16.63
CA THR A 161 11.43 2.30 15.99
C THR A 161 12.58 2.90 15.17
N HIS A 162 12.28 3.88 14.33
CA HIS A 162 13.28 4.61 13.56
C HIS A 162 14.41 5.16 14.46
N THR A 163 14.06 5.81 15.56
CA THR A 163 15.03 6.40 16.49
C THR A 163 15.90 5.35 17.18
N GLU A 164 15.31 4.24 17.61
CA GLU A 164 16.05 3.14 18.25
C GLU A 164 17.02 2.49 17.27
N LEU A 165 16.59 2.24 16.04
CA LEU A 165 17.44 1.62 15.01
C LEU A 165 18.57 2.54 14.55
N LEU A 166 18.37 3.84 14.49
CA LEU A 166 19.45 4.79 14.24
C LEU A 166 20.54 4.71 15.34
N ALA A 167 20.17 4.45 16.58
CA ALA A 167 21.11 4.33 17.68
C ALA A 167 21.80 2.95 17.72
N THR A 168 21.07 1.86 17.41
CA THR A 168 21.48 0.50 17.75
C THR A 168 21.84 -0.38 16.55
N CYS A 169 21.34 -0.07 15.33
CA CYS A 169 21.52 -0.91 14.15
C CYS A 169 22.45 -0.27 13.10
N PRO A 170 23.69 -0.73 12.96
CA PRO A 170 24.62 -0.18 11.95
C PRO A 170 24.10 -0.27 10.51
N VAL A 171 23.49 -1.40 10.14
CA VAL A 171 22.91 -1.62 8.80
C VAL A 171 21.83 -0.60 8.52
N TYR A 172 20.93 -0.34 9.48
CA TYR A 172 19.86 0.65 9.30
C TYR A 172 20.44 2.07 9.12
N ARG A 173 21.47 2.44 9.90
CA ARG A 173 22.15 3.74 9.74
C ARG A 173 22.77 3.90 8.35
N GLU A 174 23.40 2.85 7.85
CA GLU A 174 24.01 2.86 6.51
C GLU A 174 22.94 3.10 5.43
N ILE A 175 21.81 2.41 5.51
CA ILE A 175 20.66 2.60 4.60
C ILE A 175 20.18 4.05 4.66
N VAL A 176 19.93 4.59 5.85
CA VAL A 176 19.46 5.98 6.04
C VAL A 176 20.47 6.98 5.47
N THR A 177 21.74 6.83 5.81
CA THR A 177 22.82 7.74 5.36
C THR A 177 22.96 7.72 3.83
N SER A 178 22.88 6.54 3.22
CA SER A 178 22.94 6.36 1.76
C SER A 178 21.79 7.10 1.06
N GLN A 179 20.58 7.04 1.60
CA GLN A 179 19.41 7.69 1.01
C GLN A 179 19.42 9.22 1.20
N LEU A 180 19.80 9.71 2.38
CA LEU A 180 19.94 11.15 2.62
C LEU A 180 21.04 11.77 1.76
N GLY A 181 22.13 11.06 1.52
CA GLY A 181 23.20 11.49 0.61
C GLY A 181 22.73 11.58 -0.85
N ALA A 182 21.86 10.68 -1.28
CA ALA A 182 21.28 10.68 -2.61
C ALA A 182 20.24 11.80 -2.80
N GLU A 183 19.43 12.08 -1.79
CA GLU A 183 18.44 13.18 -1.82
C GLU A 183 19.09 14.56 -1.80
N ALA A 184 20.25 14.72 -1.13
CA ALA A 184 21.00 15.97 -1.10
C ALA A 184 21.77 16.26 -2.40
N ALA A 185 21.95 15.26 -3.26
CA ALA A 185 22.68 15.34 -4.52
C ALA A 185 21.76 15.47 -5.76
N ALA A 186 20.44 15.34 -5.60
CA ALA A 186 19.43 15.41 -6.67
C ALA A 186 18.72 16.77 -6.71
#